data_2c35271b3e5442ba203a4a96e1c9141b
#
_entry.id   2c35271b3e5442ba203a4a96e1c9141b
#
_cell.length_a   1.000
_cell.length_b   1.000
_cell.length_c   1.000
_cell.angle_alpha   90.00
_cell.angle_beta   90.00
_cell.angle_gamma   90.00
#
_symmetry.space_group_name_H-M   'P 1'
#
loop_
_entity.id
_entity.type
_entity.pdbx_description
1 polymer ?
#
loop_
_entity_poly.entity_id
_entity_poly.type
_entity_poly.pdbx_seq_one_letter_code
_entity_poly.pdbx_strand_id
1 'polypeptide(L)'
;MKFKQWEGFKEDGEWTKEIDVRGFIQANYTPYEGDENFLKGVSDKSKKLWDKVLDLYKEEREKGVLDADCKTPSRINAYAPGYIDKDLEEIVGLQTDAPLKRAIMPNGGIRIVEKSAESYGYKVDDEVEYIYHNLRKTHNDGVFQVYTKDIRAARSSHLLTGLPDGYGRGRIIGDYRRVALYGVDALIADKQLLMDTSLNTDEFTEEIIRQREEVADQIVALKQLKEMASSYGFDISEPASNAKEAIQWLYFAYLAAIKDQNGAAMSLGRTSTFLDIYIQRDLDKGVITEEEAQSLMDQFIIKLRLVRFLRAPEYNELFSGDPVWVTESIGGMGIDGRTLVTKNSYRVLHTLENLGAAPEPNLTVLWSKNLPEPFKRYCAKISIDTSSIQYENDDLMRITLGDDYGIACCVSAMKIGKQMQFFGARANLAKTLLYAINGGRDEKSGKQITPKFAPITSEYLDYDEVMEKFDQMMDYVAKIYIKALNAIHYMHDKYSYEAIEMALHD
;
A
#
# COMPACT_ATOMS: atom_id res chain seq x y z
N MET A 1 -19.47 4.89 -21.76
CA MET A 1 -18.14 4.67 -22.34
C MET A 1 -18.20 3.49 -23.30
N LYS A 2 -17.38 3.44 -24.34
CA LYS A 2 -17.27 2.25 -25.21
C LYS A 2 -15.86 2.22 -25.81
N PHE A 3 -15.11 1.18 -25.49
CA PHE A 3 -13.72 1.04 -25.93
C PHE A 3 -13.55 -0.25 -26.75
N LYS A 4 -12.74 -0.18 -27.80
CA LYS A 4 -12.41 -1.35 -28.63
C LYS A 4 -11.70 -2.44 -27.84
N GLN A 5 -10.94 -2.07 -26.84
CA GLN A 5 -10.18 -2.95 -25.96
C GLN A 5 -11.08 -3.86 -25.10
N TRP A 6 -12.36 -3.53 -24.97
CA TRP A 6 -13.35 -4.36 -24.26
C TRP A 6 -13.93 -5.51 -25.10
N GLU A 7 -13.51 -5.62 -26.35
CA GLU A 7 -13.95 -6.70 -27.21
C GLU A 7 -13.69 -8.10 -26.57
N GLY A 8 -14.76 -8.88 -26.45
CA GLY A 8 -14.76 -10.19 -25.81
C GLY A 8 -15.18 -10.18 -24.34
N PHE A 9 -15.41 -9.02 -23.74
CA PHE A 9 -16.03 -8.89 -22.44
C PHE A 9 -17.57 -8.77 -22.57
N LYS A 10 -18.29 -9.16 -21.51
CA LYS A 10 -19.72 -8.91 -21.40
C LYS A 10 -19.94 -7.44 -21.06
N GLU A 11 -20.57 -6.71 -21.96
CA GLU A 11 -20.79 -5.26 -21.85
C GLU A 11 -22.15 -4.93 -21.16
N ASP A 12 -22.71 -5.84 -20.38
CA ASP A 12 -23.92 -5.64 -19.61
C ASP A 12 -23.56 -5.15 -18.19
N GLY A 13 -24.08 -3.99 -17.82
CA GLY A 13 -23.86 -3.42 -16.48
C GLY A 13 -23.43 -1.95 -16.47
N GLU A 14 -23.43 -1.37 -15.29
CA GLU A 14 -23.10 0.05 -15.10
C GLU A 14 -21.61 0.34 -15.39
N TRP A 15 -20.75 -0.65 -15.23
CA TRP A 15 -19.30 -0.50 -15.48
C TRP A 15 -18.95 0.00 -16.91
N THR A 16 -19.86 -0.15 -17.88
CA THR A 16 -19.70 0.41 -19.23
C THR A 16 -20.08 1.89 -19.34
N LYS A 17 -20.71 2.45 -18.31
CA LYS A 17 -21.23 3.83 -18.28
C LYS A 17 -20.45 4.70 -17.31
N GLU A 18 -20.10 4.15 -16.17
CA GLU A 18 -19.37 4.81 -15.09
C GLU A 18 -18.22 3.92 -14.59
N ILE A 19 -17.38 4.46 -13.71
CA ILE A 19 -16.25 3.72 -13.15
C ILE A 19 -16.77 2.73 -12.09
N ASP A 20 -16.89 1.45 -12.47
CA ASP A 20 -17.34 0.36 -11.61
C ASP A 20 -16.55 -0.93 -11.88
N VAL A 21 -15.36 -1.02 -11.32
CA VAL A 21 -14.49 -2.22 -11.47
C VAL A 21 -15.15 -3.47 -10.88
N ARG A 22 -15.87 -3.32 -9.77
CA ARG A 22 -16.58 -4.45 -9.17
C ARG A 22 -17.65 -5.02 -10.11
N GLY A 23 -18.44 -4.17 -10.74
CA GLY A 23 -19.43 -4.57 -11.74
C GLY A 23 -18.80 -5.30 -12.92
N PHE A 24 -17.66 -4.82 -13.42
CA PHE A 24 -16.88 -5.50 -14.47
C PHE A 24 -16.45 -6.91 -14.02
N ILE A 25 -15.89 -7.04 -12.81
CA ILE A 25 -15.47 -8.35 -12.28
C ILE A 25 -16.68 -9.29 -12.21
N GLN A 26 -17.77 -8.86 -11.59
CA GLN A 26 -18.97 -9.69 -11.41
C GLN A 26 -19.57 -10.17 -12.74
N ALA A 27 -19.50 -9.35 -13.78
CA ALA A 27 -19.99 -9.71 -15.11
C ALA A 27 -19.08 -10.70 -15.85
N ASN A 28 -17.76 -10.64 -15.64
CA ASN A 28 -16.78 -11.23 -16.54
C ASN A 28 -15.91 -12.34 -15.96
N TYR A 29 -15.73 -12.42 -14.63
CA TYR A 29 -14.85 -13.45 -14.07
C TYR A 29 -15.45 -14.85 -14.16
N THR A 30 -14.60 -15.85 -14.24
CA THR A 30 -14.97 -17.26 -14.22
C THR A 30 -14.42 -17.92 -12.95
N PRO A 31 -15.30 -18.37 -12.03
CA PRO A 31 -14.87 -19.13 -10.86
C PRO A 31 -14.09 -20.39 -11.28
N TYR A 32 -13.06 -20.73 -10.52
CA TYR A 32 -12.29 -21.95 -10.74
C TYR A 32 -12.35 -22.86 -9.53
N GLU A 33 -12.87 -24.07 -9.74
CA GLU A 33 -13.03 -25.10 -8.71
C GLU A 33 -12.11 -26.32 -8.91
N GLY A 34 -11.26 -26.26 -9.95
CA GLY A 34 -10.28 -27.30 -10.26
C GLY A 34 -9.03 -27.22 -9.37
N ASP A 35 -8.04 -28.01 -9.71
CA ASP A 35 -6.78 -28.13 -9.00
C ASP A 35 -5.63 -27.37 -9.67
N GLU A 36 -4.41 -27.52 -9.12
CA GLU A 36 -3.19 -26.84 -9.54
C GLU A 36 -2.49 -27.45 -10.77
N ASN A 37 -3.00 -28.49 -11.40
CA ASN A 37 -2.32 -29.24 -12.48
C ASN A 37 -2.01 -28.42 -13.75
N PHE A 38 -2.67 -27.28 -13.97
CA PHE A 38 -2.41 -26.39 -15.09
C PHE A 38 -1.18 -25.50 -14.88
N LEU A 39 -0.71 -25.34 -13.64
CA LEU A 39 0.40 -24.46 -13.28
C LEU A 39 1.70 -24.84 -13.99
N LYS A 40 2.51 -23.85 -14.30
CA LYS A 40 3.79 -24.00 -14.98
C LYS A 40 4.93 -23.52 -14.11
N GLY A 41 6.09 -24.17 -14.23
CA GLY A 41 7.31 -23.72 -13.58
C GLY A 41 7.76 -22.35 -14.11
N VAL A 42 8.74 -21.77 -13.43
CA VAL A 42 9.33 -20.49 -13.83
C VAL A 42 9.93 -20.60 -15.24
N SER A 43 9.63 -19.62 -16.11
CA SER A 43 10.22 -19.58 -17.45
C SER A 43 11.73 -19.26 -17.38
N ASP A 44 12.48 -19.68 -18.38
CA ASP A 44 13.93 -19.39 -18.48
C ASP A 44 14.21 -17.88 -18.39
N LYS A 45 13.34 -17.07 -18.98
CA LYS A 45 13.45 -15.61 -19.00
C LYS A 45 13.24 -15.02 -17.61
N SER A 46 12.17 -15.41 -16.94
CA SER A 46 11.86 -14.97 -15.57
C SER A 46 12.90 -15.50 -14.56
N LYS A 47 13.40 -16.72 -14.77
CA LYS A 47 14.47 -17.28 -13.93
C LYS A 47 15.75 -16.46 -14.04
N LYS A 48 16.23 -16.17 -15.26
CA LYS A 48 17.41 -15.32 -15.46
C LYS A 48 17.25 -13.93 -14.86
N LEU A 49 16.06 -13.34 -14.97
CA LEU A 49 15.75 -12.04 -14.37
C LEU A 49 15.81 -12.12 -12.84
N TRP A 50 15.22 -13.16 -12.26
CA TRP A 50 15.22 -13.38 -10.82
C TRP A 50 16.62 -13.68 -10.27
N ASP A 51 17.44 -14.47 -10.96
CA ASP A 51 18.82 -14.74 -10.59
C ASP A 51 19.63 -13.42 -10.46
N LYS A 52 19.43 -12.45 -11.39
CA LYS A 52 20.05 -11.11 -11.29
C LYS A 52 19.58 -10.35 -10.03
N VAL A 53 18.31 -10.44 -9.69
CA VAL A 53 17.79 -9.79 -8.47
C VAL A 53 18.38 -10.45 -7.22
N LEU A 54 18.51 -11.76 -7.20
CA LEU A 54 19.14 -12.47 -6.09
C LEU A 54 20.62 -12.07 -5.90
N ASP A 55 21.35 -11.85 -6.99
CA ASP A 55 22.73 -11.33 -6.93
C ASP A 55 22.78 -9.93 -6.33
N LEU A 56 21.86 -9.04 -6.71
CA LEU A 56 21.73 -7.71 -6.10
C LEU A 56 21.37 -7.78 -4.61
N TYR A 57 20.47 -8.66 -4.21
CA TYR A 57 20.15 -8.88 -2.79
C TYR A 57 21.34 -9.41 -2.00
N LYS A 58 22.13 -10.30 -2.60
CA LYS A 58 23.35 -10.81 -1.98
C LYS A 58 24.35 -9.67 -1.77
N GLU A 59 24.57 -8.86 -2.79
CA GLU A 59 25.46 -7.70 -2.72
C GLU A 59 24.99 -6.71 -1.65
N GLU A 60 23.71 -6.38 -1.62
CA GLU A 60 23.14 -5.47 -0.61
C GLU A 60 23.26 -6.03 0.81
N ARG A 61 23.11 -7.33 0.99
CA ARG A 61 23.30 -8.00 2.29
C ARG A 61 24.75 -7.91 2.79
N GLU A 62 25.70 -7.96 1.87
CA GLU A 62 27.14 -7.87 2.19
C GLU A 62 27.62 -6.44 2.40
N LYS A 63 27.08 -5.48 1.65
CA LYS A 63 27.58 -4.08 1.60
C LYS A 63 26.67 -3.06 2.28
N GLY A 64 25.40 -3.41 2.59
CA GLY A 64 24.36 -2.47 3.00
C GLY A 64 23.66 -1.83 1.79
N VAL A 65 22.96 -0.71 2.02
CA VAL A 65 22.27 0.04 0.94
C VAL A 65 23.26 0.39 -0.15
N LEU A 66 23.00 -0.09 -1.37
CA LEU A 66 23.94 0.03 -2.50
C LEU A 66 23.98 1.44 -3.07
N ASP A 67 22.82 2.10 -3.18
CA ASP A 67 22.70 3.45 -3.71
C ASP A 67 21.44 4.13 -3.17
N ALA A 68 21.49 5.46 -3.06
CA ALA A 68 20.37 6.29 -2.65
C ALA A 68 20.32 7.57 -3.48
N ASP A 69 19.13 7.89 -3.97
CA ASP A 69 18.89 9.19 -4.58
C ASP A 69 18.52 10.22 -3.51
N CYS A 70 19.43 11.14 -3.24
CA CYS A 70 19.26 12.26 -2.35
C CYS A 70 19.09 13.61 -3.08
N LYS A 71 18.92 13.57 -4.42
CA LYS A 71 18.80 14.76 -5.28
C LYS A 71 17.38 14.97 -5.81
N THR A 72 16.56 13.96 -5.79
CA THR A 72 15.22 14.00 -6.36
C THR A 72 14.17 14.03 -5.26
N PRO A 73 13.35 15.09 -5.16
CA PRO A 73 12.28 15.15 -4.19
C PRO A 73 11.09 14.30 -4.66
N SER A 74 11.21 13.02 -4.69
CA SER A 74 10.31 12.00 -5.23
C SER A 74 9.01 12.51 -5.88
N ARG A 75 8.81 12.20 -7.15
CA ARG A 75 7.60 12.46 -7.93
C ARG A 75 7.37 11.33 -8.91
N ILE A 76 6.14 11.20 -9.41
CA ILE A 76 5.74 10.10 -10.28
C ILE A 76 6.64 10.02 -11.52
N ASN A 77 6.89 11.13 -12.18
CA ASN A 77 7.66 11.26 -13.45
C ASN A 77 9.09 11.78 -13.28
N ALA A 78 9.64 11.81 -12.06
CA ALA A 78 10.93 12.47 -11.80
C ALA A 78 12.15 11.64 -12.22
N TYR A 79 12.00 10.34 -12.41
CA TYR A 79 13.11 9.44 -12.74
C TYR A 79 13.11 9.04 -14.20
N ALA A 80 14.30 8.92 -14.79
CA ALA A 80 14.47 8.22 -16.05
C ALA A 80 14.03 6.74 -15.92
N PRO A 81 13.62 6.08 -17.02
CA PRO A 81 13.21 4.69 -16.98
C PRO A 81 14.32 3.78 -16.47
N GLY A 82 14.07 3.06 -15.39
CA GLY A 82 14.96 2.07 -14.79
C GLY A 82 14.58 0.65 -15.17
N TYR A 83 15.57 -0.21 -15.31
CA TYR A 83 15.40 -1.63 -15.64
C TYR A 83 16.31 -2.49 -14.76
N ILE A 84 15.90 -3.73 -14.49
CA ILE A 84 16.79 -4.78 -13.98
C ILE A 84 17.64 -5.29 -15.14
N ASP A 85 16.95 -5.65 -16.22
CA ASP A 85 17.53 -6.05 -17.50
C ASP A 85 16.48 -5.85 -18.60
N LYS A 86 16.73 -4.88 -19.47
CA LYS A 86 15.76 -4.45 -20.49
C LYS A 86 15.35 -5.56 -21.46
N ASP A 87 16.24 -6.53 -21.73
CA ASP A 87 15.98 -7.61 -22.68
C ASP A 87 15.21 -8.77 -22.05
N LEU A 88 15.23 -8.89 -20.72
CA LEU A 88 14.57 -9.95 -19.98
C LEU A 88 13.20 -9.52 -19.40
N GLU A 89 12.95 -8.25 -19.24
CA GLU A 89 11.74 -7.74 -18.61
C GLU A 89 10.54 -7.77 -19.55
N GLU A 90 9.45 -8.38 -19.12
CA GLU A 90 8.14 -8.34 -19.76
C GLU A 90 7.22 -7.32 -19.08
N ILE A 91 7.36 -7.18 -17.76
CA ILE A 91 6.77 -6.12 -16.95
C ILE A 91 7.90 -5.18 -16.57
N VAL A 92 7.78 -3.90 -16.94
CA VAL A 92 8.82 -2.88 -16.75
C VAL A 92 8.43 -1.86 -15.70
N GLY A 93 9.40 -1.13 -15.21
CA GLY A 93 9.23 -0.05 -14.24
C GLY A 93 9.97 -0.30 -12.94
N LEU A 94 10.68 0.71 -12.46
CA LEU A 94 11.34 0.73 -11.16
C LEU A 94 10.96 2.00 -10.40
N GLN A 95 11.13 1.98 -9.10
CA GLN A 95 10.88 3.13 -8.25
C GLN A 95 11.81 4.30 -8.57
N THR A 96 13.05 4.00 -8.94
CA THR A 96 14.09 4.94 -9.39
C THR A 96 14.61 4.52 -10.77
N ASP A 97 15.70 5.08 -11.20
CA ASP A 97 16.40 4.77 -12.46
C ASP A 97 17.28 3.50 -12.41
N ALA A 98 17.43 2.90 -11.22
CA ALA A 98 18.22 1.68 -11.04
C ALA A 98 17.60 0.73 -9.99
N PRO A 99 17.80 -0.59 -10.12
CA PRO A 99 17.28 -1.57 -9.17
C PRO A 99 17.93 -1.37 -7.77
N LEU A 100 17.13 -1.50 -6.72
CA LEU A 100 17.50 -1.31 -5.31
C LEU A 100 18.06 0.08 -4.93
N LYS A 101 18.18 1.02 -5.85
CA LYS A 101 18.49 2.40 -5.53
C LYS A 101 17.33 3.01 -4.75
N ARG A 102 17.60 3.48 -3.55
CA ARG A 102 16.58 4.02 -2.63
C ARG A 102 16.15 5.43 -3.04
N ALA A 103 14.86 5.68 -3.03
CA ALA A 103 14.32 7.04 -3.11
C ALA A 103 14.13 7.61 -1.71
N ILE A 104 14.23 8.93 -1.56
CA ILE A 104 13.80 9.61 -0.34
C ILE A 104 12.28 9.47 -0.18
N MET A 105 11.82 9.46 1.07
CA MET A 105 10.39 9.38 1.37
C MET A 105 9.70 10.72 1.12
N PRO A 106 8.77 10.83 0.16
CA PRO A 106 8.22 12.13 -0.25
C PRO A 106 7.42 12.84 0.84
N ASN A 107 6.77 12.12 1.73
CA ASN A 107 5.97 12.67 2.84
C ASN A 107 6.66 12.61 4.21
N GLY A 108 7.93 12.19 4.25
CA GLY A 108 8.68 12.04 5.50
C GLY A 108 9.01 13.34 6.22
N GLY A 109 8.98 14.45 5.50
CA GLY A 109 9.50 15.73 5.99
C GLY A 109 11.03 15.78 6.01
N ILE A 110 11.59 16.99 5.96
CA ILE A 110 13.04 17.18 5.81
C ILE A 110 13.83 16.48 6.92
N ARG A 111 13.37 16.52 8.15
CA ARG A 111 14.03 15.89 9.29
C ARG A 111 14.21 14.38 9.14
N ILE A 112 13.20 13.68 8.58
CA ILE A 112 13.26 12.23 8.35
C ILE A 112 14.14 11.94 7.13
N VAL A 113 14.03 12.75 6.09
CA VAL A 113 14.82 12.62 4.86
C VAL A 113 16.30 12.78 5.17
N GLU A 114 16.70 13.85 5.88
CA GLU A 114 18.09 14.09 6.32
C GLU A 114 18.61 12.92 7.17
N LYS A 115 17.88 12.54 8.22
CA LYS A 115 18.28 11.45 9.12
C LYS A 115 18.47 10.13 8.36
N SER A 116 17.59 9.82 7.41
CA SER A 116 17.68 8.59 6.63
C SER A 116 18.90 8.62 5.70
N ALA A 117 19.17 9.74 5.04
CA ALA A 117 20.34 9.89 4.18
C ALA A 117 21.65 9.78 4.96
N GLU A 118 21.79 10.56 6.05
CA GLU A 118 22.98 10.58 6.91
C GLU A 118 23.31 9.18 7.48
N SER A 119 22.28 8.40 7.83
CA SER A 119 22.45 7.05 8.39
C SER A 119 23.21 6.09 7.47
N TYR A 120 23.20 6.35 6.16
CA TYR A 120 23.89 5.55 5.15
C TYR A 120 25.05 6.30 4.49
N GLY A 121 25.48 7.43 5.05
CA GLY A 121 26.62 8.22 4.56
C GLY A 121 26.31 9.13 3.38
N TYR A 122 25.03 9.39 3.10
CA TYR A 122 24.60 10.32 2.07
C TYR A 122 24.23 11.68 2.66
N LYS A 123 24.41 12.73 1.88
CA LYS A 123 23.91 14.09 2.19
C LYS A 123 22.76 14.40 1.23
N VAL A 124 21.71 15.01 1.76
CA VAL A 124 20.60 15.55 0.95
C VAL A 124 21.10 16.73 0.15
N ASP A 125 20.70 16.85 -1.11
CA ASP A 125 21.04 17.97 -1.98
C ASP A 125 20.41 19.27 -1.50
N ASP A 126 21.13 20.39 -1.67
CA ASP A 126 20.70 21.70 -1.19
C ASP A 126 19.37 22.17 -1.83
N GLU A 127 19.07 21.75 -3.06
CA GLU A 127 17.79 22.04 -3.73
C GLU A 127 16.64 21.27 -3.08
N VAL A 128 16.85 20.01 -2.71
CA VAL A 128 15.86 19.21 -1.96
C VAL A 128 15.61 19.80 -0.59
N GLU A 129 16.68 20.22 0.13
CA GLU A 129 16.55 20.93 1.41
C GLU A 129 15.70 22.21 1.23
N TYR A 130 15.99 23.00 0.20
CA TYR A 130 15.24 24.22 -0.10
C TYR A 130 13.75 23.94 -0.37
N ILE A 131 13.43 22.91 -1.17
CA ILE A 131 12.06 22.52 -1.47
C ILE A 131 11.29 22.15 -0.21
N TYR A 132 11.86 21.29 0.64
CA TYR A 132 11.19 20.85 1.86
C TYR A 132 11.06 21.95 2.92
N HIS A 133 12.02 22.86 3.02
CA HIS A 133 11.96 23.96 3.98
C HIS A 133 11.03 25.10 3.54
N ASN A 134 10.93 25.38 2.24
CA ASN A 134 10.32 26.60 1.76
C ASN A 134 9.05 26.38 0.92
N LEU A 135 8.95 25.27 0.19
CA LEU A 135 7.89 25.06 -0.80
C LEU A 135 6.95 23.92 -0.44
N ARG A 136 7.41 22.91 0.26
CA ARG A 136 6.66 21.69 0.54
C ARG A 136 6.62 21.39 2.03
N LYS A 137 5.52 21.68 2.67
CA LYS A 137 5.28 21.29 4.05
C LYS A 137 4.55 19.95 4.08
N THR A 138 5.12 18.96 4.75
CA THR A 138 4.50 17.65 4.89
C THR A 138 3.67 17.58 6.17
N HIS A 139 2.76 16.59 6.24
CA HIS A 139 2.01 16.32 7.47
C HIS A 139 2.94 16.03 8.66
N ASN A 140 4.07 15.38 8.44
CA ASN A 140 5.05 15.08 9.50
C ASN A 140 5.53 16.36 10.17
N ASP A 141 5.93 17.37 9.41
CA ASP A 141 6.35 18.66 9.95
C ASP A 141 5.20 19.35 10.69
N GLY A 142 4.01 19.33 10.12
CA GLY A 142 2.81 19.90 10.72
C GLY A 142 2.45 19.23 12.05
N VAL A 143 2.46 17.91 12.11
CA VAL A 143 2.16 17.14 13.32
C VAL A 143 3.15 17.47 14.45
N PHE A 144 4.45 17.49 14.14
CA PHE A 144 5.46 17.83 15.16
C PHE A 144 5.37 19.27 15.65
N GLN A 145 4.84 20.20 14.87
CA GLN A 145 4.58 21.57 15.33
C GLN A 145 3.43 21.65 16.33
N VAL A 146 2.39 20.83 16.17
CA VAL A 146 1.18 20.90 17.01
C VAL A 146 1.18 19.94 18.20
N TYR A 147 2.10 18.98 18.23
CA TYR A 147 2.23 18.10 19.40
C TYR A 147 2.53 18.89 20.68
N THR A 148 1.69 18.70 21.67
CA THR A 148 1.87 19.27 23.00
C THR A 148 2.97 18.54 23.79
N LYS A 149 3.40 19.13 24.91
CA LYS A 149 4.47 18.54 25.73
C LYS A 149 4.10 17.16 26.27
N ASP A 150 2.84 16.96 26.65
CA ASP A 150 2.31 15.70 27.14
C ASP A 150 2.30 14.61 26.05
N ILE A 151 1.87 14.93 24.81
CA ILE A 151 1.94 14.01 23.69
C ILE A 151 3.39 13.63 23.38
N ARG A 152 4.32 14.59 23.35
CA ARG A 152 5.74 14.34 23.12
C ARG A 152 6.35 13.45 24.20
N ALA A 153 5.98 13.68 25.47
CA ALA A 153 6.42 12.86 26.59
C ALA A 153 5.88 11.44 26.51
N ALA A 154 4.58 11.28 26.22
CA ALA A 154 3.97 9.97 26.03
C ALA A 154 4.57 9.19 24.86
N ARG A 155 4.90 9.87 23.74
CA ARG A 155 5.57 9.27 22.59
C ARG A 155 7.00 8.84 22.92
N SER A 156 7.80 9.72 23.52
CA SER A 156 9.20 9.42 23.85
C SER A 156 9.39 8.36 24.91
N SER A 157 8.41 8.19 25.81
CA SER A 157 8.40 7.14 26.83
C SER A 157 7.77 5.83 26.34
N HIS A 158 7.27 5.77 25.09
CA HIS A 158 6.52 4.65 24.55
C HIS A 158 5.22 4.32 25.29
N LEU A 159 4.63 5.28 26.00
CA LEU A 159 3.26 5.16 26.54
C LEU A 159 2.25 5.17 25.39
N LEU A 160 2.47 6.05 24.38
CA LEU A 160 1.81 6.00 23.08
C LEU A 160 2.84 5.57 22.03
N THR A 161 2.47 4.60 21.20
CA THR A 161 3.34 4.07 20.15
C THR A 161 2.60 4.01 18.83
N GLY A 162 3.33 3.86 17.71
CA GLY A 162 2.75 3.71 16.38
C GLY A 162 1.98 4.92 15.90
N LEU A 163 2.19 6.10 16.49
CA LEU A 163 1.64 7.35 15.97
C LEU A 163 2.13 7.57 14.55
N PRO A 164 1.24 7.77 13.56
CA PRO A 164 1.59 7.83 12.14
C PRO A 164 2.14 9.21 11.73
N ASP A 165 3.01 9.75 12.55
CA ASP A 165 3.63 11.05 12.31
C ASP A 165 4.76 11.03 11.28
N GLY A 166 5.15 9.84 10.82
CA GLY A 166 6.20 9.64 9.83
C GLY A 166 5.72 9.08 8.49
N TYR A 167 4.40 8.88 8.32
CA TYR A 167 3.80 8.26 7.12
C TYR A 167 2.89 9.23 6.38
N GLY A 168 2.49 8.85 5.16
CA GLY A 168 1.43 9.51 4.43
C GLY A 168 0.05 9.38 5.08
N ARG A 169 -1.02 9.68 4.35
CA ARG A 169 -2.42 9.80 4.84
C ARG A 169 -2.95 8.56 5.59
N GLY A 170 -2.19 7.53 5.70
CA GLY A 170 -2.56 6.32 6.40
C GLY A 170 -2.54 5.10 5.48
N ARG A 171 -3.43 4.15 5.76
CA ARG A 171 -3.59 2.97 4.91
C ARG A 171 -4.68 3.24 3.91
N ILE A 172 -4.30 3.28 2.64
CA ILE A 172 -5.18 3.43 1.50
C ILE A 172 -4.93 2.23 0.59
N ILE A 173 -5.95 1.72 -0.06
CA ILE A 173 -5.82 0.81 -1.19
C ILE A 173 -6.46 1.52 -2.36
N GLY A 174 -5.66 2.15 -3.22
CA GLY A 174 -6.11 2.72 -4.48
C GLY A 174 -6.64 1.61 -5.41
N ASP A 175 -7.67 1.91 -6.18
CA ASP A 175 -8.14 0.95 -7.17
C ASP A 175 -7.31 1.04 -8.46
N TYR A 176 -6.12 0.47 -8.42
CA TYR A 176 -5.16 0.43 -9.53
C TYR A 176 -5.70 -0.27 -10.77
N ARG A 177 -6.73 -1.11 -10.62
CA ARG A 177 -7.44 -1.82 -11.70
C ARG A 177 -8.15 -0.84 -12.63
N ARG A 178 -8.53 0.35 -12.15
CA ARG A 178 -9.19 1.41 -12.95
C ARG A 178 -8.35 1.80 -14.15
N VAL A 179 -7.03 1.92 -14.00
CA VAL A 179 -6.13 2.29 -15.09
C VAL A 179 -6.11 1.23 -16.19
N ALA A 180 -6.11 -0.05 -15.83
CA ALA A 180 -6.17 -1.14 -16.80
C ALA A 180 -7.53 -1.21 -17.52
N LEU A 181 -8.64 -0.96 -16.81
CA LEU A 181 -9.98 -1.13 -17.35
C LEU A 181 -10.45 0.06 -18.18
N TYR A 182 -10.10 1.29 -17.77
CA TYR A 182 -10.66 2.52 -18.39
C TYR A 182 -9.62 3.37 -19.12
N GLY A 183 -8.33 3.18 -18.83
CA GLY A 183 -7.28 4.08 -19.29
C GLY A 183 -7.27 5.42 -18.52
N VAL A 184 -6.15 6.11 -18.58
CA VAL A 184 -5.96 7.34 -17.79
C VAL A 184 -6.80 8.51 -18.30
N ASP A 185 -7.07 8.58 -19.60
CA ASP A 185 -7.86 9.70 -20.14
C ASP A 185 -9.31 9.68 -19.68
N ALA A 186 -9.91 8.51 -19.53
CA ALA A 186 -11.24 8.39 -18.96
C ALA A 186 -11.28 8.81 -17.48
N LEU A 187 -10.23 8.48 -16.71
CA LEU A 187 -10.10 8.88 -15.30
C LEU A 187 -9.91 10.40 -15.15
N ILE A 188 -9.12 11.01 -16.03
CA ILE A 188 -8.98 12.47 -16.08
C ILE A 188 -10.32 13.14 -16.42
N ALA A 189 -11.05 12.60 -17.41
CA ALA A 189 -12.35 13.13 -17.80
C ALA A 189 -13.39 13.06 -16.67
N ASP A 190 -13.37 11.97 -15.87
CA ASP A 190 -14.23 11.81 -14.71
C ASP A 190 -13.93 12.88 -13.64
N LYS A 191 -12.65 13.07 -13.27
CA LYS A 191 -12.26 14.12 -12.32
C LYS A 191 -12.53 15.54 -12.86
N GLN A 192 -12.37 15.76 -14.15
CA GLN A 192 -12.74 17.04 -14.77
C GLN A 192 -14.25 17.28 -14.70
N LEU A 193 -15.07 16.26 -14.93
CA LEU A 193 -16.52 16.34 -14.77
C LEU A 193 -16.91 16.74 -13.34
N LEU A 194 -16.26 16.18 -12.33
CA LEU A 194 -16.46 16.56 -10.93
C LEU A 194 -16.15 18.05 -10.70
N MET A 195 -15.05 18.55 -11.26
CA MET A 195 -14.68 19.98 -11.21
C MET A 195 -15.70 20.89 -11.87
N ASP A 196 -16.27 20.45 -13.00
CA ASP A 196 -17.18 21.22 -13.82
C ASP A 196 -18.65 21.15 -13.35
N THR A 197 -18.97 20.20 -12.45
CA THR A 197 -20.32 20.00 -11.93
C THR A 197 -20.40 20.23 -10.42
N SER A 198 -20.11 19.21 -9.61
CA SER A 198 -20.32 19.22 -8.15
C SER A 198 -19.46 20.26 -7.44
N LEU A 199 -18.28 20.58 -7.94
CA LEU A 199 -17.39 21.59 -7.40
C LEU A 199 -17.48 22.94 -8.12
N ASN A 200 -18.35 23.08 -9.11
CA ASN A 200 -18.61 24.34 -9.80
C ASN A 200 -19.69 25.12 -9.05
N THR A 201 -19.28 25.92 -8.09
CA THR A 201 -20.18 26.70 -7.22
C THR A 201 -19.71 28.15 -7.14
N ASP A 202 -20.66 29.06 -6.89
CA ASP A 202 -20.38 30.47 -6.60
C ASP A 202 -19.90 30.68 -5.15
N GLU A 203 -20.00 29.66 -4.30
CA GLU A 203 -19.53 29.69 -2.91
C GLU A 203 -18.07 29.25 -2.82
N PHE A 204 -17.21 30.12 -2.31
CA PHE A 204 -15.79 29.83 -2.03
C PHE A 204 -15.56 29.68 -0.53
N THR A 205 -16.05 28.58 0.04
CA THR A 205 -15.70 28.17 1.41
C THR A 205 -14.31 27.51 1.44
N GLU A 206 -13.68 27.46 2.61
CA GLU A 206 -12.41 26.75 2.78
C GLU A 206 -12.51 25.31 2.27
N GLU A 207 -13.60 24.62 2.55
CA GLU A 207 -13.85 23.24 2.13
C GLU A 207 -13.88 23.09 0.60
N ILE A 208 -14.65 23.93 -0.07
CA ILE A 208 -14.73 23.92 -1.56
C ILE A 208 -13.37 24.21 -2.19
N ILE A 209 -12.65 25.20 -1.67
CA ILE A 209 -11.31 25.52 -2.19
C ILE A 209 -10.38 24.32 -2.06
N ARG A 210 -10.34 23.68 -0.89
CA ARG A 210 -9.49 22.50 -0.64
C ARG A 210 -9.86 21.32 -1.52
N GLN A 211 -11.15 21.03 -1.70
CA GLN A 211 -11.60 19.97 -2.59
C GLN A 211 -11.20 20.23 -4.04
N ARG A 212 -11.33 21.47 -4.51
CA ARG A 212 -10.91 21.84 -5.88
C ARG A 212 -9.40 21.71 -6.05
N GLU A 213 -8.60 22.14 -5.08
CA GLU A 213 -7.15 21.96 -5.10
C GLU A 213 -6.78 20.48 -5.16
N GLU A 214 -7.40 19.65 -4.31
CA GLU A 214 -7.14 18.21 -4.27
C GLU A 214 -7.50 17.51 -5.60
N VAL A 215 -8.65 17.80 -6.20
CA VAL A 215 -9.04 17.24 -7.51
C VAL A 215 -8.12 17.73 -8.63
N ALA A 216 -7.69 18.99 -8.58
CA ALA A 216 -6.71 19.52 -9.55
C ALA A 216 -5.37 18.77 -9.43
N ASP A 217 -4.89 18.51 -8.22
CA ASP A 217 -3.67 17.74 -7.99
C ASP A 217 -3.83 16.28 -8.45
N GLN A 218 -5.00 15.67 -8.26
CA GLN A 218 -5.32 14.33 -8.79
C GLN A 218 -5.20 14.28 -10.33
N ILE A 219 -5.72 15.29 -11.04
CA ILE A 219 -5.60 15.40 -12.50
C ILE A 219 -4.14 15.56 -12.92
N VAL A 220 -3.36 16.35 -12.19
CA VAL A 220 -1.91 16.51 -12.44
C VAL A 220 -1.19 15.17 -12.24
N ALA A 221 -1.49 14.45 -11.17
CA ALA A 221 -0.88 13.14 -10.89
C ALA A 221 -1.21 12.09 -11.96
N LEU A 222 -2.45 12.06 -12.46
CA LEU A 222 -2.83 11.19 -13.59
C LEU A 222 -2.05 11.54 -14.88
N LYS A 223 -1.83 12.82 -15.17
CA LYS A 223 -0.98 13.24 -16.30
C LYS A 223 0.48 12.82 -16.11
N GLN A 224 1.03 12.95 -14.91
CA GLN A 224 2.38 12.47 -14.58
C GLN A 224 2.50 10.94 -14.71
N LEU A 225 1.45 10.19 -14.37
CA LEU A 225 1.39 8.74 -14.59
C LEU A 225 1.48 8.41 -16.09
N LYS A 226 0.79 9.15 -16.97
CA LYS A 226 0.94 9.00 -18.44
C LYS A 226 2.37 9.30 -18.91
N GLU A 227 2.97 10.37 -18.41
CA GLU A 227 4.36 10.74 -18.75
C GLU A 227 5.34 9.65 -18.30
N MET A 228 5.18 9.10 -17.09
CA MET A 228 5.98 7.99 -16.61
C MET A 228 5.85 6.76 -17.52
N ALA A 229 4.64 6.33 -17.85
CA ALA A 229 4.40 5.20 -18.73
C ALA A 229 4.98 5.45 -20.14
N SER A 230 4.81 6.64 -20.68
CA SER A 230 5.36 7.06 -21.98
C SER A 230 6.88 6.99 -22.01
N SER A 231 7.56 7.30 -20.90
CA SER A 231 9.02 7.18 -20.79
C SER A 231 9.51 5.72 -20.94
N TYR A 232 8.69 4.75 -20.58
CA TYR A 232 8.93 3.32 -20.81
C TYR A 232 8.45 2.83 -22.18
N GLY A 233 7.84 3.72 -23.00
CA GLY A 233 7.35 3.39 -24.34
C GLY A 233 5.91 2.90 -24.39
N PHE A 234 5.11 3.11 -23.33
CA PHE A 234 3.71 2.70 -23.26
C PHE A 234 2.75 3.88 -23.28
N ASP A 235 1.65 3.74 -24.02
CA ASP A 235 0.52 4.68 -24.00
C ASP A 235 -0.63 4.08 -23.19
N ILE A 236 -0.85 4.59 -22.00
CA ILE A 236 -1.91 4.18 -21.07
C ILE A 236 -3.13 5.09 -21.10
N SER A 237 -3.28 5.88 -22.16
CA SER A 237 -4.44 6.76 -22.35
C SER A 237 -5.74 5.97 -22.44
N GLU A 238 -5.69 4.83 -23.13
CA GLU A 238 -6.79 3.93 -23.41
C GLU A 238 -6.74 2.68 -22.49
N PRO A 239 -7.85 1.93 -22.36
CA PRO A 239 -7.87 0.65 -21.66
C PRO A 239 -6.82 -0.34 -22.17
N ALA A 240 -6.40 -1.25 -21.32
CA ALA A 240 -5.54 -2.37 -21.69
C ALA A 240 -6.23 -3.30 -22.69
N SER A 241 -5.51 -3.68 -23.74
CA SER A 241 -6.05 -4.54 -24.82
C SER A 241 -5.79 -6.02 -24.62
N ASN A 242 -4.87 -6.38 -23.73
CA ASN A 242 -4.44 -7.76 -23.47
C ASN A 242 -3.95 -7.95 -22.03
N ALA A 243 -3.66 -9.20 -21.65
CA ALA A 243 -3.23 -9.55 -20.31
C ALA A 243 -1.93 -8.85 -19.88
N LYS A 244 -0.95 -8.78 -20.77
CA LYS A 244 0.33 -8.10 -20.48
C LYS A 244 0.13 -6.62 -20.20
N GLU A 245 -0.67 -5.95 -21.02
CA GLU A 245 -1.01 -4.53 -20.80
C GLU A 245 -1.81 -4.34 -19.51
N ALA A 246 -2.79 -5.22 -19.21
CA ALA A 246 -3.57 -5.10 -17.99
C ALA A 246 -2.68 -5.17 -16.72
N ILE A 247 -1.72 -6.09 -16.68
CA ILE A 247 -0.75 -6.21 -15.59
C ILE A 247 0.16 -4.97 -15.55
N GLN A 248 0.65 -4.53 -16.72
CA GLN A 248 1.56 -3.38 -16.82
C GLN A 248 0.89 -2.07 -16.42
N TRP A 249 -0.36 -1.80 -16.87
CA TRP A 249 -1.12 -0.58 -16.51
C TRP A 249 -1.41 -0.53 -15.02
N LEU A 250 -1.85 -1.66 -14.45
CA LEU A 250 -2.07 -1.81 -13.02
C LEU A 250 -0.77 -1.57 -12.24
N TYR A 251 0.34 -2.16 -12.69
CA TYR A 251 1.64 -1.97 -12.05
C TYR A 251 2.13 -0.51 -12.13
N PHE A 252 1.96 0.17 -13.27
CA PHE A 252 2.32 1.59 -13.39
C PHE A 252 1.50 2.46 -12.42
N ALA A 253 0.20 2.19 -12.26
CA ALA A 253 -0.63 2.90 -11.29
C ALA A 253 -0.14 2.69 -9.85
N TYR A 254 0.17 1.46 -9.49
CA TYR A 254 0.75 1.12 -8.19
C TYR A 254 2.13 1.75 -7.98
N LEU A 255 3.00 1.70 -8.98
CA LEU A 255 4.32 2.32 -8.94
C LEU A 255 4.26 3.84 -8.79
N ALA A 256 3.30 4.48 -9.43
CA ALA A 256 3.06 5.91 -9.28
C ALA A 256 2.65 6.26 -7.84
N ALA A 257 1.76 5.47 -7.23
CA ALA A 257 1.38 5.65 -5.83
C ALA A 257 2.59 5.53 -4.88
N ILE A 258 3.49 4.58 -5.11
CA ILE A 258 4.74 4.44 -4.36
C ILE A 258 5.63 5.67 -4.50
N LYS A 259 5.73 6.22 -5.71
CA LYS A 259 6.56 7.41 -5.98
C LYS A 259 5.96 8.69 -5.41
N ASP A 260 4.65 8.75 -5.21
CA ASP A 260 3.92 9.91 -4.73
C ASP A 260 3.83 9.95 -3.19
N GLN A 261 3.85 8.80 -2.52
CA GLN A 261 3.76 8.73 -1.06
C GLN A 261 4.75 7.73 -0.44
N ASN A 262 4.80 7.75 0.88
CA ASN A 262 5.56 6.79 1.70
C ASN A 262 4.66 6.15 2.75
N GLY A 263 3.54 5.60 2.33
CA GLY A 263 2.61 4.91 3.22
C GLY A 263 3.29 3.81 4.04
N ALA A 264 2.78 3.55 5.23
CA ALA A 264 3.24 2.43 6.05
C ALA A 264 2.89 1.07 5.44
N ALA A 265 1.91 1.06 4.55
CA ALA A 265 1.39 -0.14 3.90
C ALA A 265 0.86 0.24 2.52
N MET A 266 1.68 0.06 1.52
CA MET A 266 1.34 0.27 0.11
C MET A 266 0.72 -1.01 -0.44
N SER A 267 -0.52 -1.30 -0.03
CA SER A 267 -1.21 -2.54 -0.39
C SER A 267 -1.73 -2.49 -1.82
N LEU A 268 -1.61 -3.62 -2.51
CA LEU A 268 -2.04 -3.75 -3.91
C LEU A 268 -3.57 -3.92 -4.02
N GLY A 269 -4.16 -4.57 -3.05
CA GLY A 269 -5.60 -4.80 -2.98
C GLY A 269 -6.00 -6.22 -3.35
N ARG A 270 -6.82 -6.36 -4.39
CA ARG A 270 -7.38 -7.63 -4.88
C ARG A 270 -7.34 -7.63 -6.40
N THR A 271 -6.22 -8.06 -6.93
CA THR A 271 -5.96 -7.95 -8.36
C THR A 271 -6.07 -9.28 -9.11
N SER A 272 -5.89 -10.40 -8.41
CA SER A 272 -5.81 -11.73 -9.04
C SER A 272 -7.07 -12.09 -9.84
N THR A 273 -8.27 -11.87 -9.29
CA THR A 273 -9.54 -12.16 -9.97
C THR A 273 -9.77 -11.24 -11.17
N PHE A 274 -9.41 -9.95 -11.04
CA PHE A 274 -9.49 -8.98 -12.13
C PHE A 274 -8.57 -9.34 -13.30
N LEU A 275 -7.31 -9.61 -13.01
CA LEU A 275 -6.32 -9.95 -14.03
C LEU A 275 -6.61 -11.28 -14.72
N ASP A 276 -7.24 -12.23 -14.01
CA ASP A 276 -7.66 -13.51 -14.60
C ASP A 276 -8.61 -13.32 -15.79
N ILE A 277 -9.47 -12.31 -15.76
CA ILE A 277 -10.40 -12.01 -16.85
C ILE A 277 -9.65 -11.74 -18.16
N TYR A 278 -8.59 -10.94 -18.12
CA TYR A 278 -7.74 -10.65 -19.26
C TYR A 278 -6.90 -11.88 -19.67
N ILE A 279 -6.30 -12.56 -18.70
CA ILE A 279 -5.46 -13.73 -18.93
C ILE A 279 -6.30 -14.85 -19.57
N GLN A 280 -7.48 -15.15 -19.02
CA GLN A 280 -8.35 -16.21 -19.56
C GLN A 280 -8.83 -15.87 -20.98
N ARG A 281 -9.21 -14.62 -21.24
CA ARG A 281 -9.57 -14.17 -22.58
C ARG A 281 -8.45 -14.41 -23.60
N ASP A 282 -7.22 -14.10 -23.23
CA ASP A 282 -6.07 -14.21 -24.10
C ASP A 282 -5.65 -15.69 -24.29
N LEU A 283 -5.80 -16.53 -23.26
CA LEU A 283 -5.64 -17.98 -23.34
C LEU A 283 -6.69 -18.61 -24.29
N ASP A 284 -7.95 -18.22 -24.13
CA ASP A 284 -9.06 -18.76 -24.97
C ASP A 284 -8.91 -18.35 -26.44
N LYS A 285 -8.32 -17.19 -26.72
CA LYS A 285 -7.98 -16.73 -28.06
C LYS A 285 -6.67 -17.32 -28.60
N GLY A 286 -5.92 -18.05 -27.79
CA GLY A 286 -4.61 -18.58 -28.14
C GLY A 286 -3.54 -17.50 -28.35
N VAL A 287 -3.72 -16.32 -27.76
CA VAL A 287 -2.77 -15.20 -27.81
C VAL A 287 -1.59 -15.45 -26.89
N ILE A 288 -1.84 -16.08 -25.75
CA ILE A 288 -0.81 -16.52 -24.79
C ILE A 288 -1.02 -17.98 -24.40
N THR A 289 0.03 -18.60 -23.91
CA THR A 289 0.05 -19.94 -23.31
C THR A 289 -0.04 -19.87 -21.79
N GLU A 290 -0.33 -21.00 -21.12
CA GLU A 290 -0.29 -21.07 -19.64
C GLU A 290 1.12 -20.77 -19.08
N GLU A 291 2.18 -21.08 -19.83
CA GLU A 291 3.56 -20.75 -19.44
C GLU A 291 3.82 -19.25 -19.50
N GLU A 292 3.36 -18.58 -20.56
CA GLU A 292 3.45 -17.12 -20.67
C GLU A 292 2.59 -16.40 -19.62
N ALA A 293 1.40 -16.91 -19.33
CA ALA A 293 0.56 -16.37 -18.25
C ALA A 293 1.25 -16.45 -16.89
N GLN A 294 1.89 -17.59 -16.57
CA GLN A 294 2.68 -17.73 -15.34
C GLN A 294 3.91 -16.80 -15.35
N SER A 295 4.62 -16.70 -16.47
CA SER A 295 5.78 -15.81 -16.62
C SER A 295 5.44 -14.35 -16.34
N LEU A 296 4.30 -13.84 -16.84
CA LEU A 296 3.84 -12.49 -16.57
C LEU A 296 3.59 -12.27 -15.08
N MET A 297 2.97 -13.23 -14.38
CA MET A 297 2.74 -13.14 -12.94
C MET A 297 4.05 -13.22 -12.14
N ASP A 298 4.97 -14.10 -12.51
CA ASP A 298 6.29 -14.21 -11.88
C ASP A 298 7.04 -12.86 -11.99
N GLN A 299 7.06 -12.25 -13.17
CA GLN A 299 7.71 -10.96 -13.38
C GLN A 299 7.03 -9.81 -12.65
N PHE A 300 5.71 -9.82 -12.58
CA PHE A 300 4.97 -8.84 -11.77
C PHE A 300 5.38 -8.92 -10.29
N ILE A 301 5.44 -10.14 -9.74
CA ILE A 301 5.87 -10.35 -8.34
C ILE A 301 7.34 -9.95 -8.13
N ILE A 302 8.24 -10.22 -9.09
CA ILE A 302 9.63 -9.74 -9.03
C ILE A 302 9.67 -8.22 -8.85
N LYS A 303 8.85 -7.47 -9.60
CA LYS A 303 8.78 -6.01 -9.48
C LYS A 303 8.33 -5.56 -8.09
N LEU A 304 7.29 -6.20 -7.55
CA LEU A 304 6.79 -5.86 -6.21
C LEU A 304 7.84 -6.10 -5.11
N ARG A 305 8.71 -7.10 -5.27
CA ARG A 305 9.78 -7.42 -4.32
C ARG A 305 10.93 -6.40 -4.31
N LEU A 306 11.04 -5.54 -5.34
CA LEU A 306 12.15 -4.59 -5.48
C LEU A 306 11.89 -3.20 -4.88
N VAL A 307 10.65 -2.90 -4.52
CA VAL A 307 10.30 -1.56 -4.03
C VAL A 307 10.84 -1.35 -2.61
N ARG A 308 11.61 -0.28 -2.44
CA ARG A 308 12.24 0.11 -1.17
C ARG A 308 12.29 1.62 -1.03
N PHE A 309 12.11 2.12 0.20
CA PHE A 309 12.40 3.50 0.55
C PHE A 309 13.70 3.62 1.34
N LEU A 310 14.34 4.78 1.27
CA LEU A 310 15.44 5.12 2.15
C LEU A 310 14.87 5.41 3.54
N ARG A 311 15.14 4.53 4.51
CA ARG A 311 14.68 4.64 5.90
C ARG A 311 15.84 4.61 6.87
N ALA A 312 15.71 5.30 8.00
CA ALA A 312 16.70 5.24 9.07
C ALA A 312 16.79 3.82 9.67
N PRO A 313 17.97 3.40 10.16
CA PRO A 313 18.18 2.07 10.73
C PRO A 313 17.20 1.68 11.83
N GLU A 314 16.81 2.60 12.70
CA GLU A 314 15.83 2.33 13.76
C GLU A 314 14.46 1.98 13.20
N TYR A 315 14.15 2.49 12.02
CA TYR A 315 12.93 2.15 11.30
C TYR A 315 13.02 0.74 10.72
N ASN A 316 14.17 0.43 10.12
CA ASN A 316 14.43 -0.89 9.57
C ASN A 316 14.44 -1.98 10.65
N GLU A 317 14.97 -1.66 11.84
CA GLU A 317 14.93 -2.57 13.00
C GLU A 317 13.48 -2.86 13.44
N LEU A 318 12.64 -1.81 13.52
CA LEU A 318 11.24 -1.96 13.91
C LEU A 318 10.41 -2.80 12.94
N PHE A 319 10.71 -2.70 11.65
CA PHE A 319 9.94 -3.34 10.56
C PHE A 319 10.68 -4.47 9.84
N SER A 320 11.81 -4.93 10.38
CA SER A 320 12.65 -5.98 9.79
C SER A 320 13.12 -5.65 8.37
N GLY A 321 13.55 -4.40 8.16
CA GLY A 321 14.01 -3.88 6.88
C GLY A 321 13.26 -2.63 6.44
N ASP A 322 13.30 -2.34 5.17
CA ASP A 322 12.66 -1.19 4.51
C ASP A 322 11.53 -1.58 3.52
N PRO A 323 10.68 -2.59 3.82
CA PRO A 323 9.60 -2.99 2.95
C PRO A 323 8.55 -1.90 2.84
N VAL A 324 7.79 -1.89 1.75
CA VAL A 324 6.61 -1.03 1.59
C VAL A 324 5.31 -1.75 2.00
N TRP A 325 5.41 -3.01 2.40
CA TRP A 325 4.31 -3.89 2.79
C TRP A 325 3.20 -3.97 1.76
N VAL A 326 3.60 -4.45 0.60
CA VAL A 326 2.69 -4.83 -0.48
C VAL A 326 1.83 -5.98 0.00
N THR A 327 0.51 -5.81 0.04
CA THR A 327 -0.42 -6.90 0.38
C THR A 327 -1.36 -7.13 -0.78
N GLU A 328 -1.48 -8.39 -1.20
CA GLU A 328 -2.45 -8.86 -2.19
C GLU A 328 -3.43 -9.81 -1.53
N SER A 329 -4.72 -9.54 -1.68
CA SER A 329 -5.82 -10.35 -1.14
C SER A 329 -6.34 -11.32 -2.20
N ILE A 330 -6.39 -12.60 -1.87
CA ILE A 330 -6.67 -13.70 -2.81
C ILE A 330 -7.87 -14.52 -2.33
N GLY A 331 -8.69 -14.99 -3.25
CA GLY A 331 -9.82 -15.87 -2.94
C GLY A 331 -11.01 -15.12 -2.35
N GLY A 332 -11.67 -15.69 -1.35
CA GLY A 332 -12.94 -15.19 -0.81
C GLY A 332 -14.15 -15.55 -1.64
N MET A 333 -15.32 -15.08 -1.19
CA MET A 333 -16.62 -15.37 -1.81
C MET A 333 -17.30 -14.07 -2.23
N GLY A 334 -17.97 -14.11 -3.38
CA GLY A 334 -18.90 -13.06 -3.78
C GLY A 334 -20.15 -13.02 -2.89
N ILE A 335 -20.81 -11.88 -2.83
CA ILE A 335 -22.10 -11.76 -2.13
C ILE A 335 -23.21 -12.57 -2.81
N ASP A 336 -23.02 -12.94 -4.07
CA ASP A 336 -23.89 -13.84 -4.85
C ASP A 336 -23.63 -15.33 -4.57
N GLY A 337 -22.68 -15.66 -3.69
CA GLY A 337 -22.34 -17.01 -3.29
C GLY A 337 -21.34 -17.74 -4.19
N ARG A 338 -20.91 -17.13 -5.32
CA ARG A 338 -19.83 -17.71 -6.14
C ARG A 338 -18.48 -17.50 -5.44
N THR A 339 -17.56 -18.44 -5.61
CA THR A 339 -16.18 -18.21 -5.19
C THR A 339 -15.51 -17.18 -6.09
N LEU A 340 -14.65 -16.33 -5.50
CA LEU A 340 -13.79 -15.40 -6.24
C LEU A 340 -12.39 -15.99 -6.55
N VAL A 341 -12.21 -17.27 -6.25
CA VAL A 341 -11.03 -18.02 -6.68
C VAL A 341 -11.08 -18.20 -8.20
N THR A 342 -9.99 -17.86 -8.85
CA THR A 342 -9.77 -18.06 -10.30
C THR A 342 -8.47 -18.81 -10.52
N LYS A 343 -8.15 -19.19 -11.75
CA LYS A 343 -6.84 -19.77 -12.07
C LYS A 343 -5.68 -18.83 -11.67
N ASN A 344 -5.87 -17.53 -11.80
CA ASN A 344 -4.83 -16.58 -11.43
C ASN A 344 -4.60 -16.48 -9.92
N SER A 345 -5.58 -16.88 -9.09
CA SER A 345 -5.36 -17.04 -7.65
C SER A 345 -4.30 -18.10 -7.37
N TYR A 346 -4.31 -19.19 -8.10
CA TYR A 346 -3.28 -20.22 -8.05
C TYR A 346 -1.93 -19.73 -8.59
N ARG A 347 -1.91 -19.01 -9.75
CA ARG A 347 -0.67 -18.50 -10.34
C ARG A 347 0.06 -17.56 -9.39
N VAL A 348 -0.66 -16.68 -8.70
CA VAL A 348 -0.07 -15.77 -7.71
C VAL A 348 0.54 -16.54 -6.54
N LEU A 349 -0.15 -17.53 -5.98
CA LEU A 349 0.40 -18.39 -4.93
C LEU A 349 1.61 -19.20 -5.43
N HIS A 350 1.58 -19.67 -6.66
CA HIS A 350 2.64 -20.45 -7.29
C HIS A 350 3.97 -19.66 -7.47
N THR A 351 3.89 -18.34 -7.49
CA THR A 351 5.12 -17.52 -7.50
C THR A 351 6.01 -17.76 -6.28
N LEU A 352 5.44 -18.23 -5.16
CA LEU A 352 6.22 -18.62 -3.98
C LEU A 352 7.04 -19.90 -4.21
N GLU A 353 6.58 -20.81 -5.09
CA GLU A 353 7.36 -21.97 -5.52
C GLU A 353 8.37 -21.57 -6.60
N ASN A 354 8.00 -20.77 -7.59
CA ASN A 354 8.84 -20.35 -8.71
C ASN A 354 9.99 -19.40 -8.30
N LEU A 355 9.73 -18.46 -7.39
CA LEU A 355 10.68 -17.42 -6.98
C LEU A 355 11.19 -17.59 -5.53
N GLY A 356 10.66 -18.58 -4.82
CA GLY A 356 10.97 -18.82 -3.42
C GLY A 356 10.12 -17.99 -2.45
N ALA A 357 10.12 -18.42 -1.19
CA ALA A 357 9.45 -17.77 -0.08
C ALA A 357 9.93 -16.32 0.11
N ALA A 358 9.00 -15.40 0.35
CA ALA A 358 9.31 -14.01 0.61
C ALA A 358 8.21 -13.34 1.46
N PRO A 359 8.55 -12.32 2.26
CA PRO A 359 7.58 -11.58 3.05
C PRO A 359 6.73 -10.64 2.17
N GLU A 360 7.18 -10.32 0.96
CA GLU A 360 6.50 -9.44 0.02
C GLU A 360 6.37 -10.08 -1.38
N PRO A 361 5.20 -9.90 -2.04
CA PRO A 361 3.99 -9.36 -1.43
C PRO A 361 3.49 -10.25 -0.30
N ASN A 362 2.91 -9.64 0.75
CA ASN A 362 2.17 -10.38 1.76
C ASN A 362 0.89 -10.93 1.12
N LEU A 363 0.85 -12.22 0.85
CA LEU A 363 -0.29 -12.88 0.23
C LEU A 363 -1.30 -13.27 1.31
N THR A 364 -2.48 -12.62 1.28
CA THR A 364 -3.54 -12.85 2.24
C THR A 364 -4.69 -13.62 1.57
N VAL A 365 -4.90 -14.85 1.99
CA VAL A 365 -6.05 -15.64 1.57
C VAL A 365 -7.27 -15.23 2.39
N LEU A 366 -8.29 -14.73 1.69
CA LEU A 366 -9.60 -14.42 2.26
C LEU A 366 -10.36 -15.74 2.44
N TRP A 367 -10.23 -16.29 3.63
CA TRP A 367 -10.69 -17.63 3.96
C TRP A 367 -12.20 -17.69 4.19
N SER A 368 -12.86 -18.62 3.50
CA SER A 368 -14.25 -19.02 3.74
C SER A 368 -14.34 -20.54 3.80
N LYS A 369 -15.26 -21.06 4.61
CA LYS A 369 -15.58 -22.48 4.62
C LYS A 369 -16.07 -22.98 3.25
N ASN A 370 -16.62 -22.08 2.43
CA ASN A 370 -17.21 -22.37 1.12
C ASN A 370 -16.20 -22.26 -0.04
N LEU A 371 -14.93 -21.96 0.22
CA LEU A 371 -13.89 -22.00 -0.82
C LEU A 371 -13.77 -23.41 -1.42
N PRO A 372 -13.41 -23.53 -2.72
CA PRO A 372 -13.16 -24.83 -3.35
C PRO A 372 -12.14 -25.67 -2.58
N GLU A 373 -12.44 -26.95 -2.36
CA GLU A 373 -11.58 -27.83 -1.59
C GLU A 373 -10.17 -28.03 -2.18
N PRO A 374 -10.00 -28.11 -3.54
CA PRO A 374 -8.66 -28.12 -4.12
C PRO A 374 -7.85 -26.87 -3.78
N PHE A 375 -8.47 -25.68 -3.80
CA PHE A 375 -7.81 -24.43 -3.46
C PHE A 375 -7.37 -24.39 -1.99
N LYS A 376 -8.21 -24.85 -1.06
CA LYS A 376 -7.85 -24.95 0.36
C LYS A 376 -6.63 -25.85 0.57
N ARG A 377 -6.59 -27.02 -0.09
CA ARG A 377 -5.45 -27.93 -0.04
C ARG A 377 -4.17 -27.30 -0.60
N TYR A 378 -4.29 -26.59 -1.74
CA TYR A 378 -3.16 -25.90 -2.33
C TYR A 378 -2.63 -24.79 -1.43
N CYS A 379 -3.50 -23.97 -0.86
CA CYS A 379 -3.10 -22.95 0.14
C CYS A 379 -2.39 -23.58 1.35
N ALA A 380 -2.91 -24.70 1.89
CA ALA A 380 -2.28 -25.39 3.01
C ALA A 380 -0.89 -25.91 2.62
N LYS A 381 -0.73 -26.51 1.44
CA LYS A 381 0.57 -26.95 0.90
C LYS A 381 1.56 -25.78 0.86
N ILE A 382 1.20 -24.69 0.20
CA ILE A 382 2.07 -23.50 0.08
C ILE A 382 2.41 -22.90 1.47
N SER A 383 1.45 -22.87 2.40
CA SER A 383 1.71 -22.42 3.78
C SER A 383 2.75 -23.29 4.50
N ILE A 384 2.66 -24.60 4.35
CA ILE A 384 3.60 -25.55 4.96
C ILE A 384 4.99 -25.39 4.35
N ASP A 385 5.06 -25.29 3.02
CA ASP A 385 6.32 -25.27 2.28
C ASP A 385 7.07 -23.93 2.39
N THR A 386 6.33 -22.81 2.58
CA THR A 386 6.93 -21.47 2.44
C THR A 386 6.77 -20.56 3.66
N SER A 387 5.79 -20.81 4.53
CA SER A 387 5.39 -19.92 5.64
C SER A 387 5.11 -18.47 5.19
N SER A 388 4.68 -18.26 3.93
CA SER A 388 4.56 -16.94 3.30
C SER A 388 3.12 -16.55 2.97
N ILE A 389 2.13 -17.20 3.56
CA ILE A 389 0.71 -16.88 3.38
C ILE A 389 0.08 -16.49 4.71
N GLN A 390 -0.76 -15.48 4.67
CA GLN A 390 -1.64 -15.06 5.75
C GLN A 390 -3.09 -15.44 5.42
N TYR A 391 -3.91 -15.63 6.44
CA TYR A 391 -5.35 -15.91 6.29
C TYR A 391 -6.19 -14.91 7.07
N GLU A 392 -7.27 -14.44 6.42
CA GLU A 392 -8.28 -13.59 7.05
C GLU A 392 -9.67 -14.19 6.88
N ASN A 393 -10.54 -13.99 7.85
CA ASN A 393 -11.87 -14.58 7.86
C ASN A 393 -12.84 -13.81 6.97
N ASP A 394 -12.98 -14.25 5.71
CA ASP A 394 -13.89 -13.65 4.73
C ASP A 394 -15.37 -13.75 5.14
N ASP A 395 -15.76 -14.85 5.79
CA ASP A 395 -17.16 -15.04 6.20
C ASP A 395 -17.65 -13.99 7.22
N LEU A 396 -16.74 -13.42 8.02
CA LEU A 396 -17.02 -12.31 8.92
C LEU A 396 -16.87 -10.95 8.23
N MET A 397 -15.76 -10.74 7.50
CA MET A 397 -15.46 -9.43 6.90
C MET A 397 -16.44 -9.06 5.79
N ARG A 398 -16.83 -10.02 4.96
CA ARG A 398 -17.76 -9.80 3.86
C ARG A 398 -19.14 -9.28 4.30
N ILE A 399 -19.59 -9.60 5.50
CA ILE A 399 -20.87 -9.11 6.04
C ILE A 399 -20.90 -7.57 6.06
N THR A 400 -19.78 -6.94 6.40
CA THR A 400 -19.69 -5.47 6.54
C THR A 400 -19.13 -4.80 5.29
N LEU A 401 -18.16 -5.44 4.63
CA LEU A 401 -17.37 -4.82 3.56
C LEU A 401 -17.84 -5.17 2.15
N GLY A 402 -18.73 -6.17 2.03
CA GLY A 402 -19.07 -6.71 0.71
C GLY A 402 -17.96 -7.63 0.16
N ASP A 403 -17.91 -7.79 -1.15
CA ASP A 403 -16.99 -8.73 -1.81
C ASP A 403 -15.81 -8.06 -2.54
N ASP A 404 -15.75 -6.72 -2.55
CA ASP A 404 -14.63 -5.98 -3.13
C ASP A 404 -13.86 -5.19 -2.08
N TYR A 405 -13.26 -5.91 -1.15
CA TYR A 405 -12.37 -5.38 -0.14
C TYR A 405 -11.00 -6.04 -0.22
N GLY A 406 -9.99 -5.37 0.28
CA GLY A 406 -8.63 -5.87 0.44
C GLY A 406 -8.12 -5.70 1.86
N ILE A 407 -6.99 -6.31 2.14
CA ILE A 407 -6.29 -6.16 3.42
C ILE A 407 -5.14 -5.17 3.22
N ALA A 408 -5.15 -4.10 3.99
CA ALA A 408 -4.03 -3.18 4.05
C ALA A 408 -3.04 -3.62 5.12
N CYS A 409 -1.77 -3.69 4.76
CA CYS A 409 -0.68 -4.16 5.63
C CYS A 409 -0.91 -5.64 6.04
N CYS A 410 -1.18 -5.87 7.33
CA CYS A 410 -1.34 -7.22 7.87
C CYS A 410 -2.79 -7.62 8.14
N VAL A 411 -3.66 -6.72 8.62
CA VAL A 411 -4.99 -7.09 9.13
C VAL A 411 -6.09 -6.06 8.91
N SER A 412 -5.81 -4.93 8.27
CA SER A 412 -6.79 -3.84 8.15
C SER A 412 -7.62 -4.02 6.89
N ALA A 413 -8.83 -4.52 7.03
CA ALA A 413 -9.75 -4.67 5.91
C ALA A 413 -10.42 -3.35 5.53
N MET A 414 -10.51 -3.06 4.23
CA MET A 414 -11.19 -1.88 3.69
C MET A 414 -11.68 -2.10 2.26
N LYS A 415 -12.73 -1.40 1.88
CA LYS A 415 -13.23 -1.40 0.49
C LYS A 415 -12.20 -0.72 -0.41
N ILE A 416 -11.83 -1.41 -1.49
CA ILE A 416 -10.81 -0.94 -2.44
C ILE A 416 -11.33 0.30 -3.17
N GLY A 417 -10.50 1.36 -3.21
CA GLY A 417 -10.84 2.62 -3.86
C GLY A 417 -12.01 3.39 -3.24
N LYS A 418 -12.43 3.05 -2.01
CA LYS A 418 -13.61 3.65 -1.34
C LYS A 418 -13.37 4.04 0.11
N GLN A 419 -12.41 3.45 0.76
CA GLN A 419 -12.14 3.66 2.17
C GLN A 419 -10.65 3.85 2.41
N MET A 420 -10.33 4.74 3.33
CA MET A 420 -8.99 4.83 3.89
C MET A 420 -9.06 4.57 5.39
N GLN A 421 -7.97 4.08 5.95
CA GLN A 421 -7.81 3.96 7.38
C GLN A 421 -6.69 4.88 7.83
N PHE A 422 -7.01 5.85 8.69
CA PHE A 422 -5.96 6.54 9.42
C PHE A 422 -5.19 5.52 10.27
N PHE A 423 -3.89 5.59 10.16
CA PHE A 423 -3.03 4.68 10.89
C PHE A 423 -3.27 4.83 12.40
N GLY A 424 -3.78 3.79 13.05
CA GLY A 424 -4.08 3.83 14.48
C GLY A 424 -2.82 3.88 15.33
N ALA A 425 -2.82 4.73 16.34
CA ALA A 425 -1.84 4.66 17.40
C ALA A 425 -2.09 3.44 18.30
N ARG A 426 -1.16 3.16 19.18
CA ARG A 426 -1.31 2.14 20.23
C ARG A 426 -1.04 2.76 21.58
N ALA A 427 -1.90 2.45 22.56
CA ALA A 427 -1.62 2.67 23.96
C ALA A 427 -0.92 1.44 24.54
N ASN A 428 0.19 1.65 25.23
CA ASN A 428 0.92 0.57 25.90
C ASN A 428 0.27 0.27 27.26
N LEU A 429 -0.60 -0.74 27.30
CA LEU A 429 -1.37 -1.07 28.51
C LEU A 429 -0.48 -1.52 29.67
N ALA A 430 0.60 -2.26 29.40
CA ALA A 430 1.54 -2.65 30.43
C ALA A 430 2.22 -1.44 31.08
N LYS A 431 2.61 -0.46 30.25
CA LYS A 431 3.19 0.79 30.73
C LYS A 431 2.17 1.68 31.44
N THR A 432 0.93 1.65 30.98
CA THR A 432 -0.20 2.34 31.65
C THR A 432 -0.39 1.77 33.05
N LEU A 433 -0.37 0.45 33.21
CA LEU A 433 -0.44 -0.21 34.52
C LEU A 433 0.77 0.16 35.40
N LEU A 434 1.97 0.10 34.86
CA LEU A 434 3.19 0.49 35.58
C LEU A 434 3.09 1.95 36.09
N TYR A 435 2.59 2.85 35.25
CA TYR A 435 2.43 4.26 35.60
C TYR A 435 1.28 4.47 36.60
N ALA A 436 0.25 3.65 36.58
CA ALA A 436 -0.79 3.64 37.60
C ALA A 436 -0.23 3.32 38.99
N ILE A 437 0.69 2.34 39.04
CA ILE A 437 1.33 1.91 40.29
C ILE A 437 2.37 2.95 40.79
N ASN A 438 3.21 3.49 39.89
CA ASN A 438 4.34 4.35 40.28
C ASN A 438 4.05 5.84 40.23
N GLY A 439 2.81 6.25 39.94
CA GLY A 439 2.40 7.65 39.88
C GLY A 439 2.82 8.37 38.59
N GLY A 440 3.07 7.66 37.49
CA GLY A 440 3.32 8.21 36.17
C GLY A 440 4.78 8.54 35.86
N ARG A 441 5.72 7.85 36.50
CA ARG A 441 7.16 7.98 36.24
C ARG A 441 7.66 6.95 35.25
N ASP A 442 8.44 7.39 34.28
CA ASP A 442 9.10 6.47 33.33
C ASP A 442 10.23 5.71 34.04
N GLU A 443 10.21 4.41 33.93
CA GLU A 443 11.15 3.49 34.57
C GLU A 443 12.59 3.60 34.07
N LYS A 444 12.78 4.09 32.84
CA LYS A 444 14.09 4.24 32.21
C LYS A 444 14.72 5.60 32.52
N SER A 445 13.97 6.67 32.36
CA SER A 445 14.48 8.03 32.50
C SER A 445 14.23 8.64 33.88
N GLY A 446 13.36 8.06 34.69
CA GLY A 446 12.92 8.59 35.98
C GLY A 446 12.03 9.86 35.86
N LYS A 447 11.73 10.29 34.63
CA LYS A 447 10.96 11.53 34.39
C LYS A 447 9.48 11.30 34.65
N GLN A 448 8.81 12.36 35.16
CA GLN A 448 7.35 12.39 35.22
C GLN A 448 6.79 12.57 33.82
N ILE A 449 6.03 11.60 33.34
CA ILE A 449 5.47 11.57 31.98
C ILE A 449 4.01 12.01 31.97
N THR A 450 3.24 11.53 32.95
CA THR A 450 1.82 11.88 33.11
C THR A 450 1.65 13.00 34.14
N PRO A 451 0.47 13.57 34.33
CA PRO A 451 0.20 14.34 35.54
C PRO A 451 0.57 13.52 36.78
N LYS A 452 0.93 14.21 37.85
CA LYS A 452 1.36 13.53 39.07
C LYS A 452 0.16 12.85 39.74
N PHE A 453 0.11 11.53 39.60
CA PHE A 453 -0.83 10.69 40.37
C PHE A 453 -0.16 10.19 41.65
N ALA A 454 -0.96 9.87 42.67
CA ALA A 454 -0.43 9.26 43.87
C ALA A 454 0.02 7.82 43.59
N PRO A 455 1.31 7.47 43.83
CA PRO A 455 1.76 6.09 43.64
C PRO A 455 1.17 5.17 44.71
N ILE A 456 1.12 3.88 44.42
CA ILE A 456 0.88 2.86 45.44
C ILE A 456 2.15 2.70 46.26
N THR A 457 2.05 2.85 47.56
CA THR A 457 3.22 2.76 48.46
C THR A 457 3.15 1.58 49.42
N SER A 458 2.08 0.80 49.39
CA SER A 458 1.90 -0.43 50.18
C SER A 458 2.88 -1.50 49.73
N GLU A 459 3.35 -2.32 50.69
CA GLU A 459 4.26 -3.44 50.41
C GLU A 459 3.60 -4.52 49.54
N TYR A 460 2.30 -4.69 49.67
CA TYR A 460 1.46 -5.61 48.88
C TYR A 460 0.48 -4.83 48.05
N LEU A 461 0.33 -5.23 46.76
CA LEU A 461 -0.63 -4.63 45.87
C LEU A 461 -2.02 -5.19 46.12
N ASP A 462 -2.96 -4.30 46.50
CA ASP A 462 -4.37 -4.63 46.57
C ASP A 462 -4.98 -4.53 45.15
N TYR A 463 -5.80 -5.50 44.79
CA TYR A 463 -6.36 -5.57 43.42
C TYR A 463 -7.29 -4.37 43.14
N ASP A 464 -8.15 -4.04 44.04
CA ASP A 464 -9.16 -2.97 43.86
C ASP A 464 -8.46 -1.58 43.78
N GLU A 465 -7.44 -1.35 44.62
CA GLU A 465 -6.61 -0.15 44.54
C GLU A 465 -5.86 -0.04 43.22
N VAL A 466 -5.26 -1.14 42.75
CA VAL A 466 -4.56 -1.17 41.46
C VAL A 466 -5.51 -0.87 40.31
N MET A 467 -6.70 -1.48 40.31
CA MET A 467 -7.69 -1.28 39.25
C MET A 467 -8.24 0.15 39.23
N GLU A 468 -8.54 0.74 40.39
CA GLU A 468 -8.96 2.15 40.47
C GLU A 468 -7.91 3.08 39.86
N LYS A 469 -6.64 2.91 40.22
CA LYS A 469 -5.54 3.72 39.67
C LYS A 469 -5.28 3.44 38.21
N PHE A 470 -5.47 2.21 37.77
CA PHE A 470 -5.35 1.85 36.37
C PHE A 470 -6.45 2.54 35.54
N ASP A 471 -7.69 2.56 35.98
CA ASP A 471 -8.78 3.25 35.33
C ASP A 471 -8.53 4.76 35.23
N GLN A 472 -8.04 5.38 36.31
CA GLN A 472 -7.64 6.80 36.29
C GLN A 472 -6.52 7.08 35.28
N MET A 473 -5.54 6.21 35.18
CA MET A 473 -4.44 6.33 34.24
C MET A 473 -4.92 6.08 32.80
N MET A 474 -5.81 5.11 32.59
CA MET A 474 -6.44 4.82 31.30
C MET A 474 -7.25 6.02 30.78
N ASP A 475 -8.00 6.68 31.63
CA ASP A 475 -8.72 7.91 31.29
C ASP A 475 -7.77 9.00 30.77
N TYR A 476 -6.64 9.19 31.44
CA TYR A 476 -5.62 10.13 30.97
C TYR A 476 -5.02 9.72 29.63
N VAL A 477 -4.62 8.44 29.52
CA VAL A 477 -4.02 7.90 28.29
C VAL A 477 -4.99 7.99 27.11
N ALA A 478 -6.27 7.65 27.30
CA ALA A 478 -7.29 7.78 26.27
C ALA A 478 -7.45 9.24 25.78
N LYS A 479 -7.44 10.21 26.69
CA LYS A 479 -7.52 11.63 26.33
C LYS A 479 -6.36 12.11 25.50
N ILE A 480 -5.11 11.79 25.89
CA ILE A 480 -3.93 12.18 25.10
C ILE A 480 -3.83 11.41 23.78
N TYR A 481 -4.27 10.15 23.76
CA TYR A 481 -4.36 9.34 22.56
C TYR A 481 -5.28 9.99 21.52
N ILE A 482 -6.52 10.31 21.89
CA ILE A 482 -7.50 10.97 21.01
C ILE A 482 -6.98 12.33 20.55
N LYS A 483 -6.41 13.12 21.47
CA LYS A 483 -5.81 14.42 21.14
C LYS A 483 -4.68 14.31 20.11
N ALA A 484 -3.83 13.30 20.24
CA ALA A 484 -2.76 13.04 19.28
C ALA A 484 -3.29 12.63 17.91
N LEU A 485 -4.28 11.73 17.87
CA LEU A 485 -4.93 11.30 16.62
C LEU A 485 -5.63 12.46 15.91
N ASN A 486 -6.34 13.32 16.63
CA ASN A 486 -6.99 14.49 16.03
C ASN A 486 -5.98 15.45 15.40
N ALA A 487 -4.82 15.65 16.03
CA ALA A 487 -3.75 16.48 15.49
C ALA A 487 -3.16 15.87 14.19
N ILE A 488 -2.97 14.56 14.18
CA ILE A 488 -2.47 13.83 13.00
C ILE A 488 -3.49 13.91 11.86
N HIS A 489 -4.75 13.60 12.14
CA HIS A 489 -5.84 13.67 11.18
C HIS A 489 -5.91 15.03 10.50
N TYR A 490 -5.93 16.10 11.27
CA TYR A 490 -5.97 17.46 10.75
C TYR A 490 -4.77 17.78 9.86
N MET A 491 -3.56 17.32 10.22
CA MET A 491 -2.36 17.60 9.46
C MET A 491 -2.25 16.74 8.19
N HIS A 492 -2.75 15.51 8.21
CA HIS A 492 -2.87 14.69 7.00
C HIS A 492 -3.78 15.37 5.98
N ASP A 493 -4.93 15.82 6.43
CA ASP A 493 -5.89 16.55 5.60
C ASP A 493 -5.30 17.81 4.96
N LYS A 494 -4.49 18.53 5.76
CA LYS A 494 -3.92 19.82 5.34
C LYS A 494 -2.69 19.68 4.44
N TYR A 495 -1.87 18.66 4.62
CA TYR A 495 -0.55 18.52 3.99
C TYR A 495 -0.34 17.16 3.34
N SER A 496 -1.40 16.54 2.86
CA SER A 496 -1.30 15.28 2.12
C SER A 496 -0.94 15.53 0.66
N TYR A 497 -0.13 14.62 0.12
CA TYR A 497 0.34 14.66 -1.26
C TYR A 497 0.10 13.34 -1.99
N GLU A 498 -0.80 12.50 -1.49
CA GLU A 498 -1.14 11.20 -2.09
C GLU A 498 -2.14 11.35 -3.26
N ALA A 499 -1.86 12.28 -4.18
CA ALA A 499 -2.81 12.70 -5.21
C ALA A 499 -3.18 11.56 -6.18
N ILE A 500 -2.21 10.74 -6.59
CA ILE A 500 -2.50 9.63 -7.53
C ILE A 500 -3.36 8.55 -6.88
N GLU A 501 -3.12 8.21 -5.62
CA GLU A 501 -3.90 7.20 -4.92
C GLU A 501 -5.34 7.68 -4.70
N MET A 502 -5.50 8.97 -4.34
CA MET A 502 -6.81 9.60 -4.23
C MET A 502 -7.52 9.75 -5.57
N ALA A 503 -6.79 9.91 -6.68
CA ALA A 503 -7.38 9.89 -8.03
C ALA A 503 -8.01 8.53 -8.39
N LEU A 504 -7.57 7.45 -7.73
CA LEU A 504 -8.07 6.09 -7.90
C LEU A 504 -9.07 5.69 -6.79
N HIS A 505 -9.65 6.67 -6.14
CA HIS A 505 -10.73 6.55 -5.16
C HIS A 505 -12.04 7.18 -5.67
N ASP A 506 -13.17 6.69 -5.13
CA ASP A 506 -14.51 7.29 -5.33
C ASP A 506 -14.67 8.60 -4.55
#